data_b3a398c1e9aa6884565caf058a211fbd
#
_entry.id   b3a398c1e9aa6884565caf058a211fbd
#
_cell.length_a   1.000
_cell.length_b   1.000
_cell.length_c   1.000
_cell.angle_alpha   90.00
_cell.angle_beta   90.00
_cell.angle_gamma   90.00
#
_symmetry.space_group_name_H-M   'P 1'
#
loop_
_entity.id
_entity.type
_entity.pdbx_description
1 polymer ?
#
loop_
_entity_poly.entity_id
_entity_poly.type
_entity_poly.pdbx_seq_one_letter_code
_entity_poly.pdbx_strand_id
1 'polypeptide(L)' 'MPIDIDLEVGESVRVISGPLREFVAIIQEISVEKHKIKALIDMFGRETLAELDFNQVEKLV' A
#
# COMPACT_ATOMS: atom_id res chain seq x y z
N MET A 1 1.49 22.93 -3.45
CA MET A 1 0.74 21.80 -3.89
C MET A 1 0.59 20.80 -2.78
N PRO A 2 -0.59 20.58 -2.33
CA PRO A 2 -0.75 19.61 -1.27
C PRO A 2 -0.39 18.24 -1.78
N ILE A 3 0.10 17.45 -0.89
CA ILE A 3 0.36 16.09 -1.21
C ILE A 3 -0.96 15.38 -1.25
N ASP A 4 -1.36 15.04 -2.41
CA ASP A 4 -2.55 14.29 -2.55
C ASP A 4 -2.23 12.86 -2.32
N ILE A 5 -2.71 12.38 -1.23
CA ILE A 5 -2.68 10.96 -1.05
C ILE A 5 -3.91 10.45 -1.70
N ASP A 6 -3.77 10.08 -2.93
CA ASP A 6 -4.88 9.57 -3.70
C ASP A 6 -5.18 8.12 -3.39
N LEU A 7 -4.86 7.69 -2.22
CA LEU A 7 -5.03 6.30 -1.85
C LEU A 7 -6.34 6.12 -1.10
N GLU A 8 -7.04 5.06 -1.42
CA GLU A 8 -8.32 4.75 -0.77
C GLU A 8 -8.36 3.27 -0.44
N VAL A 9 -9.13 2.96 0.58
CA VAL A 9 -9.36 1.57 0.94
C VAL A 9 -9.98 0.84 -0.23
N GLY A 10 -9.46 -0.35 -0.51
CA GLY A 10 -9.92 -1.15 -1.63
C GLY A 10 -9.14 -0.93 -2.91
N GLU A 11 -8.23 0.02 -2.90
CA GLU A 11 -7.47 0.36 -4.10
C GLU A 11 -6.25 -0.53 -4.22
N SER A 12 -5.87 -0.81 -5.46
CA SER A 12 -4.66 -1.59 -5.71
C SER A 12 -3.47 -0.65 -5.83
N VAL A 13 -2.39 -1.00 -5.18
CA VAL A 13 -1.15 -0.22 -5.24
C VAL A 13 0.00 -1.19 -5.44
N ARG A 14 1.11 -0.65 -5.90
CA ARG A 14 2.32 -1.44 -6.04
C ARG A 14 3.35 -0.94 -5.03
N VAL A 15 3.98 -1.88 -4.35
CA VAL A 15 5.04 -1.55 -3.40
C VAL A 15 6.29 -1.20 -4.19
N ILE A 16 6.87 -0.04 -3.91
CA ILE A 16 8.00 0.45 -4.70
C ILE A 16 9.30 0.46 -3.94
N SER A 17 9.28 0.10 -2.66
CA SER A 17 10.53 0.03 -1.92
C SER A 17 10.38 -0.96 -0.77
N GLY A 18 11.53 -1.37 -0.23
CA GLY A 18 11.55 -2.30 0.87
C GLY A 18 11.58 -3.74 0.40
N PRO A 19 11.49 -4.68 1.32
CA PRO A 19 11.58 -6.09 0.97
C PRO A 19 10.41 -6.61 0.15
N LEU A 20 9.30 -5.87 0.13
CA LEU A 20 8.13 -6.29 -0.63
C LEU A 20 8.01 -5.54 -1.94
N ARG A 21 9.10 -4.97 -2.41
CA ARG A 21 9.10 -4.20 -3.64
C ARG A 21 8.56 -5.03 -4.81
N GLU A 22 7.74 -4.38 -5.63
CA GLU A 22 7.15 -4.94 -6.84
C GLU A 22 5.96 -5.86 -6.59
N PHE A 23 5.59 -6.08 -5.35
CA PHE A 23 4.34 -6.77 -5.09
C PHE A 23 3.17 -5.81 -5.21
N VAL A 24 2.04 -6.33 -5.62
CA VAL A 24 0.80 -5.57 -5.67
C VAL A 24 0.02 -5.84 -4.40
N ALA A 25 -0.54 -4.79 -3.85
CA ALA A 25 -1.28 -4.90 -2.59
C ALA A 25 -2.61 -4.18 -2.74
N ILE A 26 -3.57 -4.60 -1.92
CA ILE A 26 -4.87 -3.95 -1.88
C ILE A 26 -5.02 -3.30 -0.52
N ILE A 27 -5.30 -2.01 -0.54
CA ILE A 27 -5.34 -1.23 0.70
C ILE A 27 -6.52 -1.67 1.54
N GLN A 28 -6.26 -2.01 2.78
CA GLN A 28 -7.29 -2.39 3.73
C GLN A 28 -7.59 -1.28 4.72
N GLU A 29 -6.59 -0.51 5.07
CA GLU A 29 -6.76 0.55 6.05
C GLU A 29 -5.74 1.63 5.79
N ILE A 30 -6.13 2.88 6.00
CA ILE A 30 -5.24 4.02 5.85
C ILE A 30 -5.21 4.77 7.16
N SER A 31 -4.00 5.02 7.65
CA SER A 31 -3.80 5.78 8.88
C SER A 31 -3.13 7.09 8.51
N VAL A 32 -3.93 8.14 8.37
CA VAL A 32 -3.41 9.43 7.94
C VAL A 32 -2.47 10.01 8.97
N GLU A 33 -2.81 9.83 10.23
CA GLU A 33 -1.99 10.39 11.30
C GLU A 33 -0.59 9.81 11.32
N LYS A 34 -0.48 8.53 11.00
CA LYS A 34 0.81 7.86 11.04
C LYS A 34 1.48 7.80 9.68
N HIS A 35 0.79 8.26 8.65
CA HIS A 35 1.27 8.16 7.27
C HIS A 35 1.58 6.72 6.89
N LYS A 36 0.71 5.83 7.32
CA LYS A 36 0.89 4.40 7.05
C LYS A 36 -0.37 3.82 6.46
N ILE A 37 -0.20 2.75 5.72
CA ILE A 37 -1.35 2.00 5.21
C ILE A 37 -1.15 0.54 5.56
N LYS A 38 -2.27 -0.16 5.68
CA LYS A 38 -2.26 -1.60 5.82
C LYS A 38 -2.87 -2.16 4.55
N ALA A 39 -2.13 -3.05 3.92
CA ALA A 39 -2.55 -3.59 2.64
C ALA A 39 -2.34 -5.09 2.63
N LEU A 40 -3.21 -5.76 1.90
CA LEU A 40 -3.09 -7.19 1.69
C LEU A 40 -2.22 -7.44 0.48
N ILE A 41 -1.18 -8.22 0.67
CA ILE A 41 -0.26 -8.59 -0.40
C ILE A 41 -0.46 -10.07 -0.67
N ASP A 42 -0.68 -10.39 -1.93
CA ASP A 42 -0.82 -11.78 -2.33
C ASP A 42 0.55 -12.31 -2.68
N MET A 43 1.12 -13.10 -1.79
CA MET A 43 2.40 -13.70 -2.07
C MET A 43 2.41 -15.14 -1.59
N PHE A 44 3.09 -15.97 -2.37
CA PHE A 44 3.20 -17.40 -2.08
C PHE A 44 1.84 -18.07 -1.96
N GLY A 45 0.86 -17.58 -2.74
CA GLY A 45 -0.45 -18.20 -2.76
C GLY A 45 -1.32 -17.89 -1.57
N ARG A 46 -0.94 -16.90 -0.77
CA ARG A 46 -1.74 -16.51 0.38
C ARG A 46 -1.68 -15.01 0.56
N GLU A 47 -2.70 -14.49 1.21
CA GLU A 47 -2.78 -13.05 1.46
C GLU A 47 -2.17 -12.73 2.81
N THR A 48 -1.29 -11.75 2.83
CA THR A 48 -0.61 -11.33 4.03
C THR A 48 -0.83 -9.84 4.23
N LEU A 49 -1.21 -9.45 5.43
CA LEU A 49 -1.40 -8.05 5.74
C LEU A 49 -0.05 -7.43 6.06
N ALA A 50 0.27 -6.34 5.38
CA ALA A 50 1.54 -5.65 5.59
C ALA A 50 1.28 -4.19 5.85
N GLU A 51 2.09 -3.60 6.71
CA GLU A 51 2.02 -2.17 6.99
C GLU A 51 3.11 -1.47 6.20
N LEU A 52 2.72 -0.43 5.47
CA LEU A 52 3.64 0.26 4.58
C LEU A 52 3.49 1.75 4.78
N ASP A 53 4.56 2.49 4.51
CA ASP A 53 4.49 3.94 4.50
C ASP A 53 3.84 4.42 3.21
N PHE A 54 3.27 5.62 3.27
CA PHE A 54 2.66 6.21 2.09
C PHE A 54 3.62 6.29 0.92
N ASN A 55 4.89 6.54 1.19
CA ASN A 55 5.86 6.70 0.12
C ASN A 55 6.50 5.40 -0.31
N GLN A 56 6.03 4.29 0.22
CA GLN A 56 6.52 2.99 -0.21
C GLN A 56 5.63 2.33 -1.24
N VAL A 57 4.55 2.98 -1.60
CA VAL A 57 3.61 2.41 -2.56
C VAL A 57 3.29 3.46 -3.61
N GLU A 58 2.85 2.99 -4.77
CA GLU A 58 2.37 3.88 -5.79
C GLU A 58 1.06 3.34 -6.34
N LYS A 59 0.23 4.25 -6.73
CA LYS A 59 -1.09 3.90 -7.22
C LYS A 59 -0.98 3.23 -8.57
N LEU A 60 -1.72 2.16 -8.72
CA LEU A 60 -1.84 1.49 -10.01
C LEU A 60 -3.04 2.06 -10.73
N VAL A 61 -2.81 2.66 -11.86
CA VAL A 61 -3.90 3.27 -12.63
C VAL A 61 -4.01 2.61 -13.96
#